data_31cc39646033578c6919d0d952ff0c18
#
_entry.id   31cc39646033578c6919d0d952ff0c18
#
_cell.length_a   1.000
_cell.length_b   1.000
_cell.length_c   1.000
_cell.angle_alpha   90.00
_cell.angle_beta   90.00
_cell.angle_gamma   90.00
#
_symmetry.space_group_name_H-M   'P 1'
#
loop_
_entity.id
_entity.type
_entity.pdbx_description
1 polymer ?
#
loop_
_entity_poly.entity_id
_entity_poly.type
_entity_poly.pdbx_seq_one_letter_code
_entity_poly.pdbx_strand_id
1 'polypeptide(L)'
;MFRRRLITHAEAVVLIALGGALGANLRYALGAVAGEALVSTLAVNAVGCFGLGLVLFEARADELLSKRFRYIFATGFLASFTTYSTFIADIALTTPTVALVYITASYAAGFGGVFASYRVVSAVSNEPIQLSAEGER
;
A
#
# COMPACT_ATOMS: atom_id res chain seq x y z
N MET A 1 -23.02 23.48 9.90
CA MET A 1 -22.18 22.89 8.83
C MET A 1 -20.74 22.63 9.30
N PHE A 2 -20.09 23.57 9.98
CA PHE A 2 -18.69 23.45 10.45
C PHE A 2 -18.47 22.29 11.45
N ARG A 3 -19.35 22.11 12.40
CA ARG A 3 -19.26 21.06 13.44
C ARG A 3 -19.36 19.64 12.85
N ARG A 4 -20.15 19.44 11.79
CA ARG A 4 -20.28 18.14 11.12
C ARG A 4 -19.02 17.75 10.32
N ARG A 5 -18.31 18.73 9.78
CA ARG A 5 -17.01 18.53 9.08
C ARG A 5 -15.90 18.17 10.06
N LEU A 6 -15.86 18.78 11.23
CA LEU A 6 -14.87 18.46 12.26
C LEU A 6 -15.04 17.03 12.81
N ILE A 7 -16.28 16.58 13.01
CA ILE A 7 -16.54 15.20 13.46
C ILE A 7 -16.08 14.18 12.41
N THR A 8 -16.32 14.43 11.12
CA THR A 8 -15.84 13.54 10.04
C THR A 8 -14.32 13.52 9.91
N HIS A 9 -13.63 14.62 10.14
CA HIS A 9 -12.15 14.64 10.15
C HIS A 9 -11.56 13.89 11.35
N ALA A 10 -12.12 14.06 12.53
CA ALA A 10 -11.70 13.33 13.72
C ALA A 10 -11.92 11.82 13.56
N GLU A 11 -13.06 11.41 12.99
CA GLU A 11 -13.31 10.01 12.65
C GLU A 11 -12.25 9.46 11.69
N ALA A 12 -11.95 10.16 10.61
CA ALA A 12 -10.94 9.73 9.65
C ALA A 12 -9.55 9.57 10.30
N VAL A 13 -9.15 10.52 11.14
CA VAL A 13 -7.88 10.46 11.87
C VAL A 13 -7.82 9.22 12.78
N VAL A 14 -8.89 8.94 13.53
CA VAL A 14 -8.95 7.75 14.41
C VAL A 14 -8.87 6.46 13.58
N LEU A 15 -9.60 6.36 12.48
CA LEU A 15 -9.59 5.19 11.60
C LEU A 15 -8.20 4.96 10.99
N ILE A 16 -7.53 6.02 10.52
CA ILE A 16 -6.17 5.96 9.97
C ILE A 16 -5.18 5.56 11.06
N ALA A 17 -5.30 6.11 12.27
CA ALA A 17 -4.43 5.77 13.39
C ALA A 17 -4.54 4.29 13.80
N LEU A 18 -5.77 3.75 13.86
CA LEU A 18 -5.99 2.33 14.16
C LEU A 18 -5.41 1.43 13.07
N GLY A 19 -5.68 1.73 11.80
CA GLY A 19 -5.09 1.01 10.67
C GLY A 19 -3.57 1.10 10.68
N GLY A 20 -3.03 2.28 10.92
CA GLY A 20 -1.59 2.54 10.99
C GLY A 20 -0.90 1.76 12.10
N ALA A 21 -1.48 1.72 13.29
CA ALA A 21 -0.98 0.91 14.39
C ALA A 21 -0.92 -0.58 14.04
N LEU A 22 -1.98 -1.12 13.43
CA LEU A 22 -2.02 -2.51 12.99
C LEU A 22 -0.98 -2.80 11.90
N GLY A 23 -0.86 -1.94 10.89
CA GLY A 23 0.10 -2.10 9.80
C GLY A 23 1.54 -2.05 10.28
N ALA A 24 1.88 -1.09 11.14
CA ALA A 24 3.23 -0.97 11.71
C ALA A 24 3.60 -2.17 12.60
N ASN A 25 2.67 -2.65 13.44
CA ASN A 25 2.90 -3.83 14.27
C ASN A 25 3.09 -5.10 13.45
N LEU A 26 2.27 -5.30 12.39
CA LEU A 26 2.43 -6.45 11.52
C LEU A 26 3.77 -6.41 10.78
N ARG A 27 4.17 -5.26 10.24
CA ARG A 27 5.49 -5.07 9.63
C ARG A 27 6.63 -5.41 10.61
N TYR A 28 6.54 -4.92 11.84
CA TYR A 28 7.52 -5.22 12.88
C TYR A 28 7.60 -6.72 13.17
N ALA A 29 6.46 -7.37 13.35
CA ALA A 29 6.40 -8.82 13.62
C ALA A 29 6.99 -9.63 12.47
N LEU A 30 6.68 -9.29 11.21
CA LEU A 30 7.24 -9.96 10.04
C LEU A 30 8.76 -9.75 9.94
N GLY A 31 9.25 -8.54 10.22
CA GLY A 31 10.69 -8.26 10.28
C GLY A 31 11.42 -9.07 11.34
N ALA A 32 10.79 -9.26 12.50
CA ALA A 32 11.38 -10.06 13.58
C ALA A 32 11.48 -11.57 13.27
N VAL A 33 10.57 -12.08 12.42
CA VAL A 33 10.52 -13.52 12.06
C VAL A 33 11.32 -13.83 10.80
N ALA A 34 11.42 -12.89 9.86
CA ALA A 34 11.98 -13.14 8.52
C ALA A 34 13.51 -13.35 8.51
N GLY A 35 14.23 -12.96 9.53
CA GLY A 35 15.68 -13.15 9.68
C GLY A 35 16.57 -12.31 8.74
N GLU A 36 16.13 -12.05 7.51
CA GLU A 36 16.84 -11.29 6.48
C GLU A 36 16.13 -9.95 6.21
N ALA A 37 16.76 -8.84 6.58
CA ALA A 37 16.17 -7.50 6.51
C ALA A 37 15.72 -7.12 5.09
N LEU A 38 16.59 -7.31 4.07
CA LEU A 38 16.28 -6.97 2.68
C LEU A 38 15.07 -7.74 2.13
N VAL A 39 15.00 -9.04 2.43
CA VAL A 39 13.90 -9.90 1.97
C VAL A 39 12.59 -9.50 2.63
N SER A 40 12.63 -9.23 3.94
CA SER A 40 11.46 -8.78 4.70
C SER A 40 10.91 -7.45 4.16
N THR A 41 11.78 -6.46 3.98
CA THR A 41 11.40 -5.14 3.44
C THR A 41 10.84 -5.25 2.01
N LEU A 42 11.48 -6.04 1.16
CA LEU A 42 11.00 -6.29 -0.20
C LEU A 42 9.61 -6.93 -0.19
N ALA A 43 9.42 -7.97 0.63
CA ALA A 43 8.16 -8.70 0.71
C ALA A 43 7.00 -7.81 1.21
N VAL A 44 7.20 -7.05 2.30
CA VAL A 44 6.13 -6.18 2.83
C VAL A 44 5.80 -5.05 1.85
N ASN A 45 6.77 -4.50 1.14
CA ASN A 45 6.54 -3.47 0.13
C ASN A 45 5.82 -4.04 -1.10
N ALA A 46 6.20 -5.21 -1.60
CA ALA A 46 5.54 -5.87 -2.73
C ALA A 46 4.08 -6.23 -2.40
N VAL A 47 3.83 -6.84 -1.25
CA VAL A 47 2.47 -7.16 -0.77
C VAL A 47 1.66 -5.89 -0.54
N GLY A 48 2.26 -4.85 0.02
CA GLY A 48 1.62 -3.56 0.21
C GLY A 48 1.25 -2.88 -1.11
N CYS A 49 2.10 -2.93 -2.13
CA CYS A 49 1.81 -2.43 -3.48
C CYS A 49 0.65 -3.18 -4.13
N PHE A 50 0.63 -4.51 -4.01
CA PHE A 50 -0.50 -5.31 -4.48
C PHE A 50 -1.80 -4.94 -3.77
N GLY A 51 -1.79 -4.88 -2.42
CA GLY A 51 -2.96 -4.51 -1.63
C GLY A 51 -3.47 -3.10 -1.92
N LEU A 52 -2.56 -2.13 -2.07
CA LEU A 52 -2.93 -0.76 -2.44
C LEU A 52 -3.53 -0.70 -3.84
N GLY A 53 -2.95 -1.43 -4.78
CA GLY A 53 -3.49 -1.55 -6.14
C GLY A 53 -4.91 -2.13 -6.15
N LEU A 54 -5.18 -3.19 -5.36
CA LEU A 54 -6.53 -3.73 -5.23
C LEU A 54 -7.54 -2.66 -4.78
N VAL A 55 -7.23 -1.90 -3.73
CA VAL A 55 -8.12 -0.85 -3.23
C VAL A 55 -8.33 0.27 -4.24
N LEU A 56 -7.27 0.68 -4.95
CA LEU A 56 -7.34 1.77 -5.92
C LEU A 56 -8.13 1.37 -7.18
N PHE A 57 -7.92 0.16 -7.69
CA PHE A 57 -8.62 -0.30 -8.91
C PHE A 57 -10.07 -0.66 -8.61
N GLU A 58 -10.35 -1.25 -7.43
CA GLU A 58 -11.74 -1.47 -6.99
C GLU A 58 -12.50 -0.15 -6.86
N ALA A 59 -11.84 0.89 -6.33
CA ALA A 59 -12.43 2.22 -6.22
C ALA A 59 -12.80 2.85 -7.57
N ARG A 60 -12.18 2.43 -8.66
CA ARG A 60 -12.45 2.88 -10.03
C ARG A 60 -13.42 1.99 -10.80
N ALA A 61 -13.58 0.75 -10.37
CA ALA A 61 -14.49 -0.20 -11.01
C ALA A 61 -15.90 -0.12 -10.41
N ASP A 62 -16.08 -0.64 -9.21
CA ASP A 62 -17.40 -0.91 -8.64
C ASP A 62 -17.72 -0.08 -7.38
N GLU A 63 -16.75 0.62 -6.79
CA GLU A 63 -16.86 1.38 -5.54
C GLU A 63 -17.51 0.60 -4.37
N LEU A 64 -17.29 -0.72 -4.31
CA LEU A 64 -17.87 -1.59 -3.28
C LEU A 64 -17.33 -1.27 -1.89
N LEU A 65 -16.06 -0.82 -1.80
CA LEU A 65 -15.42 -0.53 -0.53
C LEU A 65 -15.86 0.82 0.05
N SER A 66 -16.32 0.81 1.27
CA SER A 66 -16.73 2.04 1.97
C SER A 66 -15.54 2.99 2.18
N LYS A 67 -15.81 4.31 2.29
CA LYS A 67 -14.78 5.32 2.62
C LYS A 67 -14.06 5.01 3.93
N ARG A 68 -14.78 4.47 4.94
CA ARG A 68 -14.19 4.07 6.23
C ARG A 68 -13.17 2.95 6.05
N PHE A 69 -13.50 1.94 5.26
CA PHE A 69 -12.58 0.84 4.96
C PHE A 69 -11.32 1.36 4.26
N ARG A 70 -11.45 2.27 3.29
CA ARG A 70 -10.30 2.88 2.60
C ARG A 70 -9.40 3.66 3.55
N TYR A 71 -9.96 4.41 4.50
CA TYR A 71 -9.17 5.12 5.53
C TYR A 71 -8.41 4.16 6.44
N ILE A 72 -9.06 3.11 6.94
CA ILE A 72 -8.41 2.12 7.81
C ILE A 72 -7.35 1.35 7.03
N PHE A 73 -7.72 0.79 5.89
CA PHE A 73 -6.92 -0.21 5.19
C PHE A 73 -5.88 0.43 4.27
N ALA A 74 -6.26 1.31 3.34
CA ALA A 74 -5.31 1.90 2.41
C ALA A 74 -4.45 2.97 3.09
N THR A 75 -5.07 4.00 3.69
CA THR A 75 -4.35 5.15 4.23
C THR A 75 -3.69 4.83 5.57
N GLY A 76 -4.34 4.04 6.43
CA GLY A 76 -3.78 3.62 7.72
C GLY A 76 -2.86 2.41 7.57
N PHE A 77 -3.46 1.24 7.37
CA PHE A 77 -2.76 -0.05 7.42
C PHE A 77 -1.67 -0.18 6.34
N LEU A 78 -2.02 -0.08 5.06
CA LEU A 78 -1.04 -0.32 3.99
C LEU A 78 0.08 0.73 3.98
N ALA A 79 -0.22 2.01 4.23
CA ALA A 79 0.79 3.06 4.30
C ALA A 79 1.77 2.87 5.46
N SER A 80 1.34 2.26 6.57
CA SER A 80 2.22 1.96 7.71
C SER A 80 2.86 0.57 7.64
N PHE A 81 2.24 -0.36 6.90
CA PHE A 81 2.78 -1.69 6.62
C PHE A 81 3.97 -1.62 5.68
N THR A 82 3.91 -0.82 4.60
CA THR A 82 5.03 -0.55 3.71
C THR A 82 6.04 0.41 4.34
N THR A 83 7.29 0.43 3.84
CA THR A 83 8.33 1.29 4.37
C THR A 83 9.32 1.71 3.28
N TYR A 84 9.45 3.03 3.10
CA TYR A 84 10.49 3.61 2.26
C TYR A 84 11.77 3.89 3.05
N SER A 85 11.64 4.27 4.32
CA SER A 85 12.79 4.57 5.18
C SER A 85 13.68 3.34 5.42
N THR A 86 13.07 2.18 5.69
CA THR A 86 13.81 0.93 5.83
C THR A 86 14.45 0.52 4.50
N PHE A 87 13.74 0.67 3.38
CA PHE A 87 14.29 0.40 2.05
C PHE A 87 15.57 1.22 1.76
N ILE A 88 15.57 2.51 2.09
CA ILE A 88 16.77 3.35 1.94
C ILE A 88 17.89 2.96 2.91
N ALA A 89 17.55 2.64 4.15
CA ALA A 89 18.53 2.17 5.13
C ALA A 89 19.19 0.85 4.68
N ASP A 90 18.41 -0.10 4.18
CA ASP A 90 18.89 -1.37 3.65
C ASP A 90 19.88 -1.17 2.48
N ILE A 91 19.57 -0.22 1.58
CA ILE A 91 20.48 0.16 0.47
C ILE A 91 21.79 0.72 1.02
N ALA A 92 21.72 1.62 2.00
CA ALA A 92 22.89 2.30 2.55
C ALA A 92 23.83 1.37 3.36
N LEU A 93 23.28 0.29 3.90
CA LEU A 93 24.01 -0.66 4.76
C LEU A 93 24.51 -1.90 4.02
N THR A 94 24.32 -1.98 2.69
CA THR A 94 24.76 -3.11 1.89
C THR A 94 25.83 -2.72 0.86
N THR A 95 26.40 -3.71 0.13
CA THR A 95 27.37 -3.45 -0.93
C THR A 95 26.70 -2.88 -2.19
N PRO A 96 27.41 -2.08 -3.01
CA PRO A 96 26.80 -1.46 -4.20
C PRO A 96 26.14 -2.46 -5.17
N THR A 97 26.74 -3.63 -5.33
CA THR A 97 26.20 -4.68 -6.21
C THR A 97 24.87 -5.23 -5.67
N VAL A 98 24.82 -5.55 -4.38
CA VAL A 98 23.60 -6.03 -3.71
C VAL A 98 22.54 -4.93 -3.70
N ALA A 99 22.93 -3.68 -3.44
CA ALA A 99 22.02 -2.53 -3.47
C ALA A 99 21.35 -2.39 -4.85
N LEU A 100 22.10 -2.50 -5.94
CA LEU A 100 21.55 -2.39 -7.29
C LEU A 100 20.54 -3.51 -7.60
N VAL A 101 20.87 -4.75 -7.24
CA VAL A 101 19.95 -5.90 -7.38
C VAL A 101 18.68 -5.70 -6.53
N TYR A 102 18.84 -5.27 -5.27
CA TYR A 102 17.75 -5.04 -4.34
C TYR A 102 16.80 -3.93 -4.81
N ILE A 103 17.36 -2.80 -5.31
CA ILE A 103 16.57 -1.70 -5.89
C ILE A 103 15.76 -2.23 -7.08
N THR A 104 16.42 -2.91 -8.01
CA THR A 104 15.77 -3.44 -9.22
C THR A 104 14.66 -4.43 -8.87
N ALA A 105 14.93 -5.37 -7.96
CA ALA A 105 13.96 -6.36 -7.50
C ALA A 105 12.78 -5.71 -6.78
N SER A 106 13.04 -4.69 -5.93
CA SER A 106 11.99 -3.99 -5.18
C SER A 106 11.03 -3.23 -6.10
N TYR A 107 11.55 -2.50 -7.09
CA TYR A 107 10.71 -1.82 -8.07
C TYR A 107 9.97 -2.80 -8.99
N ALA A 108 10.63 -3.85 -9.45
CA ALA A 108 9.99 -4.89 -10.28
C ALA A 108 8.86 -5.58 -9.51
N ALA A 109 9.08 -5.94 -8.24
CA ALA A 109 8.06 -6.55 -7.40
C ALA A 109 6.90 -5.59 -7.08
N GLY A 110 7.20 -4.31 -6.81
CA GLY A 110 6.20 -3.28 -6.56
C GLY A 110 5.29 -3.04 -7.77
N PHE A 111 5.87 -2.78 -8.94
CA PHE A 111 5.11 -2.60 -10.19
C PHE A 111 4.39 -3.89 -10.60
N GLY A 112 5.03 -5.05 -10.45
CA GLY A 112 4.42 -6.36 -10.68
C GLY A 112 3.21 -6.59 -9.78
N GLY A 113 3.29 -6.21 -8.50
CA GLY A 113 2.18 -6.26 -7.56
C GLY A 113 0.99 -5.38 -7.99
N VAL A 114 1.27 -4.13 -8.38
CA VAL A 114 0.23 -3.22 -8.89
C VAL A 114 -0.40 -3.77 -10.19
N PHE A 115 0.41 -4.29 -11.11
CA PHE A 115 -0.10 -4.89 -12.33
C PHE A 115 -0.96 -6.14 -12.06
N ALA A 116 -0.52 -6.99 -11.13
CA ALA A 116 -1.28 -8.17 -10.71
C ALA A 116 -2.63 -7.76 -10.10
N SER A 117 -2.67 -6.72 -9.26
CA SER A 117 -3.93 -6.22 -8.69
C SER A 117 -4.88 -5.68 -9.76
N TYR A 118 -4.37 -4.96 -10.78
CA TYR A 118 -5.16 -4.54 -11.94
C TYR A 118 -5.80 -5.73 -12.64
N ARG A 119 -5.01 -6.79 -12.91
CA ARG A 119 -5.52 -8.01 -13.56
C ARG A 119 -6.60 -8.71 -12.73
N VAL A 120 -6.41 -8.78 -11.41
CA VAL A 120 -7.40 -9.39 -10.50
C VAL A 120 -8.70 -8.59 -10.52
N VAL A 121 -8.64 -7.27 -10.32
CA VAL A 121 -9.85 -6.43 -10.31
C VAL A 121 -10.55 -6.48 -11.66
N SER A 122 -9.81 -6.32 -12.78
CA SER A 122 -10.39 -6.39 -14.14
C SER A 122 -11.05 -7.74 -14.46
N ALA A 123 -10.62 -8.83 -13.84
CA ALA A 123 -11.22 -10.15 -14.05
C ALA A 123 -12.50 -10.38 -13.22
N VAL A 124 -12.67 -9.62 -12.14
CA VAL A 124 -13.82 -9.76 -11.22
C VAL A 124 -14.87 -8.67 -11.44
N SER A 125 -14.46 -7.48 -11.90
CA SER A 125 -15.38 -6.36 -12.15
C SER A 125 -16.21 -6.59 -13.40
N ASN A 126 -17.49 -6.23 -13.33
CA ASN A 126 -18.41 -6.29 -14.46
C ASN A 126 -18.23 -5.09 -15.42
N GLU A 127 -17.54 -4.04 -15.00
CA GLU A 127 -17.27 -2.84 -15.77
C GLU A 127 -15.77 -2.71 -16.09
N PRO A 128 -15.41 -2.25 -17.31
CA PRO A 128 -14.01 -2.00 -17.64
C PRO A 128 -13.45 -0.87 -16.78
N ILE A 129 -12.28 -1.12 -16.15
CA ILE A 129 -11.59 -0.10 -15.35
C ILE A 129 -11.18 1.05 -16.28
N GLN A 130 -11.82 2.20 -16.11
CA GLN A 130 -11.49 3.40 -16.90
C GLN A 130 -10.19 4.01 -16.36
N LEU A 131 -9.12 3.84 -17.11
CA LEU A 131 -7.81 4.48 -16.85
C LEU A 131 -7.76 5.90 -17.44
N SER A 132 -8.91 6.52 -17.74
CA SER A 132 -8.95 7.87 -18.25
C SER A 132 -8.29 8.84 -17.29
N ALA A 133 -7.28 9.54 -17.78
CA ALA A 133 -6.68 10.66 -17.08
C ALA A 133 -7.75 11.76 -16.93
N GLU A 134 -8.33 11.88 -15.74
CA GLU A 134 -9.09 13.08 -15.35
C GLU A 134 -8.11 14.24 -15.19
N GLY A 135 -7.73 14.80 -16.32
CA GLY A 135 -6.85 15.97 -16.43
C GLY A 135 -7.36 17.04 -17.37
N GLU A 136 -8.63 16.94 -17.83
CA GLU A 136 -9.23 17.96 -18.68
C GLU A 136 -10.65 18.31 -18.22
N ARG A 137 -10.76 19.05 -17.10
CA ARG A 137 -11.86 20.02 -16.91
C ARG A 137 -11.43 21.12 -15.91
#